data_b960867ad636db979d1eb850b87f381e
#
_entry.id   b960867ad636db979d1eb850b87f381e
#
_cell.length_a   1.000
_cell.length_b   1.000
_cell.length_c   1.000
_cell.angle_alpha   90.00
_cell.angle_beta   90.00
_cell.angle_gamma   90.00
#
_symmetry.space_group_name_H-M   'P 1'
#
loop_
_entity.id
_entity.type
_entity.pdbx_description
1 polymer ?
#
loop_
_entity_poly.entity_id
_entity_poly.type
_entity_poly.pdbx_seq_one_letter_code
_entity_poly.pdbx_strand_id
1 'polypeptide(L)'
;MDILHRIGIQNATPEKVYDAITTLDGLSDWWTEKTEGETGLGGVIAFRFIPGGFDMKVTELDPGRLVRWEVVDGPPEWIGTTIRWDLEQRGDYTIVLFKHEGWREPVEFMHHCSTKWATYLMSLKQLVETGEGAPSPRDVAISDWH
;
A
#
# COMPACT_ATOMS: atom_id res chain seq x y z
N MET A 1 -17.91 -1.14 1.77
CA MET A 1 -17.56 -0.11 0.76
C MET A 1 -16.06 -0.18 0.50
N ASP A 2 -15.63 0.21 -0.69
CA ASP A 2 -14.24 0.04 -1.10
C ASP A 2 -13.65 1.36 -1.59
N ILE A 3 -12.38 1.58 -1.25
CA ILE A 3 -11.55 2.63 -1.85
C ILE A 3 -10.86 2.00 -3.05
N LEU A 4 -10.97 2.62 -4.21
CA LEU A 4 -10.41 2.12 -5.47
C LEU A 4 -9.46 3.15 -6.08
N HIS A 5 -8.28 2.69 -6.49
CA HIS A 5 -7.32 3.53 -7.20
C HIS A 5 -6.68 2.75 -8.36
N ARG A 6 -6.32 3.48 -9.42
CA ARG A 6 -5.59 2.94 -10.56
C ARG A 6 -4.39 3.82 -10.82
N ILE A 7 -3.20 3.23 -10.84
CA ILE A 7 -1.99 3.92 -11.28
C ILE A 7 -1.27 3.10 -12.35
N GLY A 8 -0.49 3.78 -13.20
CA GLY A 8 0.40 3.16 -14.17
C GLY A 8 1.84 3.52 -13.85
N ILE A 9 2.70 2.51 -13.76
CA ILE A 9 4.13 2.67 -13.49
C ILE A 9 4.88 2.40 -14.77
N GLN A 10 5.56 3.43 -15.29
CA GLN A 10 6.19 3.40 -16.60
C GLN A 10 7.54 2.68 -16.58
N ASN A 11 7.83 1.95 -17.65
CA ASN A 11 9.11 1.25 -17.85
C ASN A 11 9.45 0.31 -16.68
N ALA A 12 8.42 -0.34 -16.11
CA ALA A 12 8.57 -1.27 -15.01
C ALA A 12 7.87 -2.59 -15.32
N THR A 13 8.44 -3.69 -14.84
CA THR A 13 7.81 -5.00 -14.94
C THR A 13 6.89 -5.23 -13.74
N PRO A 14 5.85 -6.09 -13.87
CA PRO A 14 5.04 -6.47 -12.72
C PRO A 14 5.85 -7.05 -11.57
N GLU A 15 6.93 -7.80 -11.87
CA GLU A 15 7.82 -8.39 -10.87
C GLU A 15 8.52 -7.31 -10.04
N LYS A 16 8.96 -6.23 -10.67
CA LYS A 16 9.62 -5.12 -9.96
C LYS A 16 8.65 -4.39 -9.04
N VAL A 17 7.42 -4.18 -9.47
CA VAL A 17 6.37 -3.59 -8.64
C VAL A 17 6.00 -4.54 -7.51
N TYR A 18 5.88 -5.83 -7.81
CA TYR A 18 5.60 -6.86 -6.81
C TYR A 18 6.67 -6.86 -5.70
N ASP A 19 7.94 -6.78 -6.06
CA ASP A 19 9.03 -6.71 -5.08
C ASP A 19 8.91 -5.47 -4.19
N ALA A 20 8.51 -4.32 -4.74
CA ALA A 20 8.37 -3.09 -3.96
C ALA A 20 7.23 -3.16 -2.93
N ILE A 21 6.23 -4.03 -3.12
CA ILE A 21 5.11 -4.18 -2.20
C ILE A 21 5.19 -5.46 -1.34
N THR A 22 6.20 -6.31 -1.56
CA THR A 22 6.33 -7.58 -0.84
C THR A 22 7.66 -7.73 -0.10
N THR A 23 8.50 -6.72 -0.08
CA THR A 23 9.75 -6.72 0.69
C THR A 23 9.74 -5.60 1.72
N LEU A 24 10.42 -5.82 2.85
CA LEU A 24 10.53 -4.79 3.88
C LEU A 24 11.24 -3.55 3.34
N ASP A 25 12.31 -3.74 2.57
CA ASP A 25 13.03 -2.62 1.97
C ASP A 25 12.14 -1.80 1.03
N GLY A 26 11.38 -2.48 0.16
CA GLY A 26 10.47 -1.81 -0.75
C GLY A 26 9.42 -1.00 -0.01
N LEU A 27 8.73 -1.64 0.93
CA LEU A 27 7.68 -0.99 1.74
C LEU A 27 8.22 0.19 2.54
N SER A 28 9.45 0.08 3.06
CA SER A 28 10.11 1.17 3.79
C SER A 28 10.47 2.34 2.88
N ASP A 29 10.72 2.08 1.62
CA ASP A 29 11.17 3.10 0.66
C ASP A 29 10.03 3.91 0.05
N TRP A 30 8.78 3.43 0.11
CA TRP A 30 7.67 4.19 -0.44
C TRP A 30 6.52 4.47 0.56
N TRP A 31 6.36 3.66 1.60
CA TRP A 31 5.21 3.81 2.51
C TRP A 31 5.61 4.39 3.86
N THR A 32 6.30 3.61 4.71
CA THR A 32 6.85 4.13 5.96
C THR A 32 8.21 3.52 6.25
N GLU A 33 9.15 4.36 6.67
CA GLU A 33 10.49 3.91 7.01
C GLU A 33 10.50 2.88 8.15
N LYS A 34 9.46 2.91 8.99
CA LYS A 34 9.30 1.96 10.12
C LYS A 34 8.38 0.81 9.72
N THR A 35 8.87 -0.03 8.83
CA THR A 35 8.18 -1.25 8.40
C THR A 35 9.02 -2.45 8.83
N GLU A 36 8.39 -3.40 9.55
CA GLU A 36 9.08 -4.59 10.03
C GLU A 36 8.13 -5.79 10.07
N GLY A 37 8.65 -6.99 10.29
CA GLY A 37 7.87 -8.21 10.40
C GLY A 37 8.17 -9.20 9.29
N GLU A 38 7.17 -10.02 8.95
CA GLU A 38 7.27 -11.12 8.00
C GLU A 38 6.40 -10.86 6.78
N THR A 39 7.00 -10.85 5.59
CA THR A 39 6.32 -10.52 4.33
C THR A 39 5.82 -11.75 3.56
N GLY A 40 6.16 -12.95 3.99
CA GLY A 40 5.70 -14.19 3.37
C GLY A 40 4.25 -14.51 3.70
N LEU A 41 3.68 -15.50 3.00
CA LEU A 41 2.30 -15.92 3.21
C LEU A 41 2.04 -16.29 4.67
N GLY A 42 0.99 -15.74 5.26
CA GLY A 42 0.65 -15.95 6.67
C GLY A 42 1.42 -15.05 7.64
N GLY A 43 2.44 -14.34 7.17
CA GLY A 43 3.22 -13.41 7.98
C GLY A 43 2.44 -12.14 8.29
N VAL A 44 2.89 -11.43 9.33
CA VAL A 44 2.31 -10.13 9.72
C VAL A 44 3.35 -9.05 9.55
N ILE A 45 2.99 -8.01 8.80
CA ILE A 45 3.82 -6.84 8.58
C ILE A 45 3.33 -5.72 9.48
N ALA A 46 4.25 -5.12 10.24
CA ALA A 46 3.97 -4.01 11.12
C ALA A 46 4.39 -2.70 10.44
N PHE A 47 3.41 -1.83 10.18
CA PHE A 47 3.62 -0.48 9.64
C PHE A 47 3.44 0.51 10.77
N ARG A 48 4.46 1.31 11.05
CA ARG A 48 4.43 2.27 12.16
C ARG A 48 4.58 3.70 11.64
N PHE A 49 3.79 4.59 12.22
CA PHE A 49 3.77 6.02 11.92
C PHE A 49 3.93 6.80 13.23
N ILE A 50 3.91 8.10 13.19
CA ILE A 50 3.96 8.93 14.39
C ILE A 50 2.77 9.89 14.36
N PRO A 51 1.71 9.62 15.20
CA PRO A 51 1.50 8.45 16.05
C PRO A 51 0.84 7.30 15.30
N GLY A 52 0.86 6.11 15.89
CA GLY A 52 0.03 4.99 15.46
C GLY A 52 0.66 4.06 14.45
N GLY A 53 -0.19 3.33 13.76
CA GLY A 53 0.18 2.34 12.77
C GLY A 53 -0.86 1.25 12.63
N PHE A 54 -0.50 0.22 11.86
CA PHE A 54 -1.38 -0.93 11.65
C PHE A 54 -0.55 -2.15 11.32
N ASP A 55 -1.13 -3.32 11.61
CA ASP A 55 -0.55 -4.61 11.30
C ASP A 55 -1.38 -5.29 10.24
N MET A 56 -0.72 -5.85 9.22
CA MET A 56 -1.38 -6.53 8.12
C MET A 56 -0.87 -7.95 7.98
N LYS A 57 -1.81 -8.91 7.92
CA LYS A 57 -1.49 -10.30 7.65
C LYS A 57 -1.52 -10.54 6.16
N VAL A 58 -0.47 -11.18 5.64
CA VAL A 58 -0.38 -11.55 4.22
C VAL A 58 -1.27 -12.79 3.99
N THR A 59 -2.35 -12.61 3.23
CA THR A 59 -3.35 -13.66 3.01
C THR A 59 -3.25 -14.30 1.64
N GLU A 60 -2.68 -13.61 0.65
CA GLU A 60 -2.52 -14.16 -0.69
C GLU A 60 -1.31 -13.54 -1.40
N LEU A 61 -0.51 -14.38 -2.06
CA LEU A 61 0.63 -13.97 -2.88
C LEU A 61 0.61 -14.78 -4.18
N ASP A 62 0.56 -14.07 -5.31
CA ASP A 62 0.78 -14.65 -6.63
C ASP A 62 1.86 -13.77 -7.30
N PRO A 63 3.12 -14.24 -7.35
CA PRO A 63 4.25 -13.41 -7.79
C PRO A 63 4.01 -12.70 -9.11
N GLY A 64 4.25 -11.39 -9.10
CA GLY A 64 4.08 -10.54 -10.29
C GLY A 64 2.63 -10.24 -10.66
N ARG A 65 1.64 -10.71 -9.91
CA ARG A 65 0.23 -10.59 -10.30
C ARG A 65 -0.71 -10.10 -9.21
N LEU A 66 -0.59 -10.64 -7.98
CA LEU A 66 -1.56 -10.38 -6.93
C LEU A 66 -0.92 -10.40 -5.55
N VAL A 67 -1.29 -9.42 -4.73
CA VAL A 67 -0.98 -9.39 -3.29
C VAL A 67 -2.26 -9.04 -2.54
N ARG A 68 -2.52 -9.71 -1.43
CA ARG A 68 -3.65 -9.40 -0.58
C ARG A 68 -3.25 -9.46 0.89
N TRP A 69 -3.67 -8.45 1.65
CA TRP A 69 -3.45 -8.36 3.09
C TRP A 69 -4.77 -8.18 3.81
N GLU A 70 -4.84 -8.67 5.05
CA GLU A 70 -5.94 -8.37 5.97
C GLU A 70 -5.41 -7.49 7.11
N VAL A 71 -6.11 -6.41 7.43
CA VAL A 71 -5.77 -5.56 8.56
C VAL A 71 -6.18 -6.27 9.85
N VAL A 72 -5.20 -6.64 10.68
CA VAL A 72 -5.46 -7.40 11.92
C VAL A 72 -5.32 -6.54 13.18
N ASP A 73 -4.69 -5.37 13.09
CA ASP A 73 -4.61 -4.38 14.16
C ASP A 73 -4.43 -2.99 13.56
N GLY A 74 -4.90 -1.96 14.26
CA GLY A 74 -4.81 -0.58 13.80
C GLY A 74 -6.06 0.22 14.14
N PRO A 75 -6.39 1.25 13.33
CA PRO A 75 -7.61 2.02 13.54
C PRO A 75 -8.84 1.09 13.53
N PRO A 76 -9.81 1.31 14.43
CA PRO A 76 -11.01 0.45 14.49
C PRO A 76 -11.73 0.30 13.14
N GLU A 77 -11.75 1.36 12.33
CA GLU A 77 -12.40 1.36 11.02
C GLU A 77 -11.69 0.44 10.01
N TRP A 78 -10.40 0.17 10.24
CA TRP A 78 -9.57 -0.67 9.35
C TRP A 78 -9.58 -2.15 9.72
N ILE A 79 -9.78 -2.48 11.01
CA ILE A 79 -9.68 -3.88 11.48
C ILE A 79 -10.71 -4.74 10.74
N GLY A 80 -10.24 -5.82 10.10
CA GLY A 80 -11.04 -6.73 9.31
C GLY A 80 -11.21 -6.33 7.85
N THR A 81 -10.75 -5.15 7.46
CA THR A 81 -10.72 -4.76 6.04
C THR A 81 -9.55 -5.43 5.33
N THR A 82 -9.57 -5.43 4.00
CA THR A 82 -8.49 -6.03 3.20
C THR A 82 -7.90 -5.02 2.24
N ILE A 83 -6.61 -5.22 1.95
CA ILE A 83 -5.88 -4.45 0.96
C ILE A 83 -5.55 -5.40 -0.18
N ARG A 84 -5.91 -5.02 -1.42
CA ARG A 84 -5.69 -5.87 -2.58
C ARG A 84 -4.92 -5.10 -3.66
N TRP A 85 -3.93 -5.76 -4.23
CA TRP A 85 -3.08 -5.25 -5.29
C TRP A 85 -3.16 -6.20 -6.48
N ASP A 86 -3.70 -5.73 -7.60
CA ASP A 86 -3.69 -6.48 -8.87
C ASP A 86 -2.71 -5.79 -9.82
N LEU A 87 -1.79 -6.56 -10.39
CA LEU A 87 -0.72 -6.07 -11.27
C LEU A 87 -0.87 -6.66 -12.66
N GLU A 88 -0.73 -5.82 -13.69
CA GLU A 88 -0.82 -6.27 -15.08
C GLU A 88 0.06 -5.42 -15.98
N GLN A 89 0.86 -6.08 -16.83
CA GLN A 89 1.64 -5.38 -17.87
C GLN A 89 0.70 -4.94 -18.99
N ARG A 90 0.77 -3.67 -19.35
CA ARG A 90 0.05 -3.10 -20.51
C ARG A 90 0.97 -2.16 -21.28
N GLY A 91 1.56 -2.65 -22.37
CA GLY A 91 2.55 -1.89 -23.11
C GLY A 91 3.76 -1.57 -22.23
N ASP A 92 4.15 -0.30 -22.16
CA ASP A 92 5.29 0.15 -21.37
C ASP A 92 4.97 0.36 -19.89
N TYR A 93 3.72 0.09 -19.49
CA TYR A 93 3.27 0.31 -18.12
C TYR A 93 3.00 -0.99 -17.40
N THR A 94 3.25 -1.01 -16.09
CA THR A 94 2.61 -1.94 -15.17
C THR A 94 1.45 -1.19 -14.54
N ILE A 95 0.24 -1.68 -14.76
CA ILE A 95 -0.97 -1.13 -14.17
C ILE A 95 -1.20 -1.76 -12.81
N VAL A 96 -1.43 -0.94 -11.81
CA VAL A 96 -1.77 -1.36 -10.46
C VAL A 96 -3.23 -0.99 -10.22
N LEU A 97 -4.06 -2.00 -9.97
CA LEU A 97 -5.42 -1.80 -9.48
C LEU A 97 -5.38 -2.05 -7.98
N PHE A 98 -5.58 -0.98 -7.22
CA PHE A 98 -5.51 -1.01 -5.77
C PHE A 98 -6.91 -0.95 -5.17
N LYS A 99 -7.14 -1.76 -4.12
CA LYS A 99 -8.41 -1.75 -3.38
C LYS A 99 -8.16 -1.81 -1.88
N HIS A 100 -8.84 -0.94 -1.14
CA HIS A 100 -8.97 -1.08 0.30
C HIS A 100 -10.43 -1.44 0.57
N GLU A 101 -10.69 -2.73 0.72
CA GLU A 101 -12.04 -3.33 0.68
C GLU A 101 -12.63 -3.53 2.07
N GLY A 102 -13.96 -3.41 2.14
CA GLY A 102 -14.70 -3.84 3.32
C GLY A 102 -14.90 -2.78 4.39
N TRP A 103 -14.80 -1.51 4.06
CA TRP A 103 -15.18 -0.43 4.97
C TRP A 103 -16.66 -0.58 5.32
N ARG A 104 -16.98 -0.49 6.61
CA ARG A 104 -18.34 -0.70 7.10
C ARG A 104 -19.22 0.53 6.93
N GLU A 105 -18.64 1.74 7.02
CA GLU A 105 -19.35 3.01 6.92
C GLU A 105 -18.50 4.05 6.19
N PRO A 106 -19.12 5.00 5.46
CA PRO A 106 -18.42 6.06 4.75
C PRO A 106 -18.08 7.22 5.69
N VAL A 107 -17.31 6.93 6.74
CA VAL A 107 -16.89 7.93 7.73
C VAL A 107 -15.88 8.91 7.14
N GLU A 108 -15.68 10.05 7.80
CA GLU A 108 -14.74 11.09 7.36
C GLU A 108 -13.32 10.52 7.19
N PHE A 109 -12.93 9.58 8.06
CA PHE A 109 -11.63 8.91 7.97
C PHE A 109 -11.45 8.15 6.65
N MET A 110 -12.53 7.65 6.04
CA MET A 110 -12.46 7.02 4.73
C MET A 110 -12.09 8.02 3.62
N HIS A 111 -12.60 9.24 3.71
CA HIS A 111 -12.22 10.33 2.81
C HIS A 111 -10.73 10.62 2.91
N HIS A 112 -10.25 10.80 4.15
CA HIS A 112 -8.82 11.05 4.42
C HIS A 112 -7.94 9.91 3.91
N CYS A 113 -8.29 8.67 4.22
CA CYS A 113 -7.53 7.49 3.80
C CYS A 113 -7.48 7.34 2.29
N SER A 114 -8.56 7.66 1.57
CA SER A 114 -8.56 7.62 0.11
C SER A 114 -7.51 8.57 -0.48
N THR A 115 -7.48 9.81 0.00
CA THR A 115 -6.48 10.79 -0.46
C THR A 115 -5.06 10.37 -0.07
N LYS A 116 -4.90 9.86 1.15
CA LYS A 116 -3.59 9.41 1.64
C LYS A 116 -3.09 8.21 0.86
N TRP A 117 -3.97 7.25 0.52
CA TRP A 117 -3.60 6.13 -0.35
C TRP A 117 -3.09 6.60 -1.70
N ALA A 118 -3.77 7.57 -2.31
CA ALA A 118 -3.31 8.14 -3.59
C ALA A 118 -1.91 8.73 -3.47
N THR A 119 -1.62 9.42 -2.37
CA THR A 119 -0.30 9.99 -2.09
C THR A 119 0.77 8.90 -2.00
N TYR A 120 0.51 7.83 -1.25
CA TYR A 120 1.46 6.73 -1.12
C TYR A 120 1.60 5.91 -2.40
N LEU A 121 0.53 5.76 -3.18
CA LEU A 121 0.61 5.10 -4.48
C LEU A 121 1.50 5.89 -5.45
N MET A 122 1.48 7.22 -5.39
CA MET A 122 2.39 8.06 -6.17
C MET A 122 3.83 7.93 -5.68
N SER A 123 4.04 7.72 -4.37
CA SER A 123 5.36 7.42 -3.80
C SER A 123 5.90 6.08 -4.33
N LEU A 124 5.05 5.05 -4.38
CA LEU A 124 5.40 3.75 -4.97
C LEU A 124 5.79 3.90 -6.45
N LYS A 125 5.00 4.63 -7.21
CA LYS A 125 5.27 4.91 -8.62
C LYS A 125 6.64 5.60 -8.77
N GLN A 126 6.90 6.61 -7.97
CA GLN A 126 8.17 7.34 -7.98
C GLN A 126 9.34 6.42 -7.62
N LEU A 127 9.21 5.59 -6.60
CA LEU A 127 10.26 4.63 -6.22
C LEU A 127 10.63 3.72 -7.38
N VAL A 128 9.64 3.11 -8.02
CA VAL A 128 9.89 2.14 -9.10
C VAL A 128 10.44 2.83 -10.34
N GLU A 129 9.95 4.03 -10.68
CA GLU A 129 10.38 4.75 -11.89
C GLU A 129 11.73 5.45 -11.72
N THR A 130 12.05 5.95 -10.53
CA THR A 130 13.23 6.80 -10.31
C THR A 130 14.24 6.25 -9.30
N GLY A 131 13.85 5.24 -8.52
CA GLY A 131 14.69 4.68 -7.46
C GLY A 131 14.52 5.33 -6.10
N GLU A 132 13.67 6.36 -5.96
CA GLU A 132 13.45 7.06 -4.70
C GLU A 132 12.00 7.45 -4.53
N GLY A 133 11.38 6.96 -3.46
CA GLY A 133 10.03 7.32 -3.05
C GLY A 133 10.01 8.40 -1.98
N ALA A 134 8.81 8.66 -1.43
CA ALA A 134 8.61 9.63 -0.35
C ALA A 134 7.81 8.97 0.79
N PRO A 135 8.43 8.04 1.54
CA PRO A 135 7.73 7.35 2.63
C PRO A 135 7.54 8.27 3.84
N SER A 136 6.61 7.90 4.74
CA SER A 136 6.51 8.55 6.05
C SER A 136 7.85 8.43 6.78
N PRO A 137 8.38 9.49 7.42
CA PRO A 137 7.74 10.78 7.70
C PRO A 137 7.93 11.87 6.63
N ARG A 138 8.45 11.53 5.45
CA ARG A 138 8.72 12.49 4.38
C ARG A 138 7.58 12.62 3.36
N ASP A 139 6.45 11.98 3.61
CA ASP A 139 5.28 12.03 2.75
C ASP A 139 4.58 13.39 2.79
N VAL A 140 3.80 13.66 1.76
CA VAL A 140 3.05 14.92 1.65
C VAL A 140 1.93 14.95 2.70
N ALA A 141 1.85 16.04 3.46
CA ALA A 141 0.72 16.30 4.33
C ALA A 141 -0.47 16.75 3.47
N ILE A 142 -1.62 16.11 3.67
CA ILE A 142 -2.80 16.37 2.84
C ILE A 142 -3.89 17.15 3.58
N SER A 143 -3.84 17.20 4.91
CA SER A 143 -4.85 17.88 5.71
C SER A 143 -4.31 18.15 7.12
N ASP A 144 -5.21 18.63 8.01
CA ASP A 144 -4.93 18.80 9.44
C ASP A 144 -4.65 17.47 10.16
N TRP A 145 -5.01 16.35 9.55
CA TRP A 145 -4.68 15.00 10.07
C TRP A 145 -3.37 14.45 9.49
N HIS A 146 -2.62 15.30 8.85
CA HIS A 146 -1.45 14.91 8.10
C HIS A 146 -1.81 14.12 6.88
#